data_65d37fb4b98046a28d0929b84f00fea9
#
_entry.id   65d37fb4b98046a28d0929b84f00fea9
#
_cell.length_a   1.000
_cell.length_b   1.000
_cell.length_c   1.000
_cell.angle_alpha   90.00
_cell.angle_beta   90.00
_cell.angle_gamma   90.00
#
_symmetry.space_group_name_H-M   'P 1'
#
loop_
_entity.id
_entity.type
_entity.pdbx_description
1 polymer ?
#
loop_
_entity_poly.entity_id
_entity_poly.type
_entity_poly.pdbx_seq_one_letter_code
_entity_poly.pdbx_strand_id
1 'polypeptide(L)'
;MSFAIMRTQKLKSAVAVRGSLKHSYREQETPNADESRSNKNVVLVGANNSKEAMQDFRSKLPEKIRKNGVQCVELLITGSNEAMNNKSYDEQMAYFKDSLVWIADKFGGKENIINAGVHFDETTPHMYVYVVPLDDQGKLNCRKFMGGTCDVMSKLQDSFADIVGKKHNLDRGIKGSKTKHQSIAEYYKKINSCLQY
;
A
#
# COMPACT_ATOMS: atom_id res chain seq x y z
N MET A 1 16.21 14.91 -1.42
CA MET A 1 16.22 13.74 -2.34
C MET A 1 14.81 13.21 -2.50
N SER A 2 14.38 13.01 -3.73
CA SER A 2 12.98 12.66 -4.06
C SER A 2 12.88 11.18 -4.38
N PHE A 3 12.39 10.37 -3.45
CA PHE A 3 12.30 8.91 -3.61
C PHE A 3 10.88 8.44 -3.86
N ALA A 4 10.73 7.47 -4.78
CA ALA A 4 9.53 6.64 -4.87
C ALA A 4 9.55 5.61 -3.75
N ILE A 5 8.47 5.50 -3.00
CA ILE A 5 8.35 4.64 -1.82
C ILE A 5 7.22 3.64 -2.05
N MET A 6 7.57 2.36 -2.03
CA MET A 6 6.62 1.26 -2.02
C MET A 6 6.87 0.38 -0.80
N ARG A 7 5.84 0.15 -0.01
CA ARG A 7 5.86 -0.79 1.12
C ARG A 7 4.81 -1.86 0.90
N THR A 8 5.05 -3.05 1.45
CA THR A 8 4.14 -4.18 1.32
C THR A 8 3.93 -4.84 2.66
N GLN A 9 2.69 -5.25 2.93
CA GLN A 9 2.33 -6.02 4.11
C GLN A 9 1.56 -7.28 3.68
N LYS A 10 1.95 -8.45 4.22
CA LYS A 10 1.30 -9.74 3.96
C LYS A 10 0.23 -10.00 5.01
N LEU A 11 -1.03 -9.99 4.61
CA LEU A 11 -2.17 -10.25 5.47
C LEU A 11 -2.58 -11.72 5.33
N LYS A 12 -2.51 -12.48 6.43
CA LYS A 12 -2.67 -13.94 6.45
C LYS A 12 -4.03 -14.41 6.94
N SER A 13 -4.91 -13.49 7.34
CA SER A 13 -6.25 -13.82 7.83
C SER A 13 -7.27 -12.77 7.43
N ALA A 14 -8.52 -13.19 7.31
CA ALA A 14 -9.65 -12.29 7.05
C ALA A 14 -9.81 -11.21 8.14
N VAL A 15 -9.42 -11.52 9.39
CA VAL A 15 -9.43 -10.55 10.50
C VAL A 15 -8.42 -9.44 10.24
N ALA A 16 -7.19 -9.80 9.82
CA ALA A 16 -6.15 -8.82 9.48
C ALA A 16 -6.56 -7.94 8.29
N VAL A 17 -7.15 -8.56 7.24
CA VAL A 17 -7.66 -7.82 6.07
C VAL A 17 -8.77 -6.84 6.48
N ARG A 18 -9.73 -7.29 7.31
CA ARG A 18 -10.81 -6.43 7.81
C ARG A 18 -10.28 -5.25 8.61
N GLY A 19 -9.32 -5.49 9.52
CA GLY A 19 -8.71 -4.42 10.33
C GLY A 19 -8.02 -3.38 9.47
N SER A 20 -7.25 -3.82 8.47
CA SER A 20 -6.56 -2.95 7.53
C SER A 20 -7.54 -2.15 6.66
N LEU A 21 -8.58 -2.79 6.10
CA LEU A 21 -9.63 -2.09 5.34
C LEU A 21 -10.37 -1.04 6.18
N LYS A 22 -10.73 -1.34 7.43
CA LYS A 22 -11.37 -0.36 8.32
C LYS A 22 -10.49 0.88 8.53
N HIS A 23 -9.17 0.69 8.67
CA HIS A 23 -8.23 1.80 8.75
C HIS A 23 -8.25 2.63 7.46
N SER A 24 -8.18 1.99 6.30
CA SER A 24 -8.18 2.69 5.00
C SER A 24 -9.49 3.42 4.70
N TYR A 25 -10.61 2.93 5.20
CA TYR A 25 -11.91 3.61 5.07
C TYR A 25 -12.20 4.61 6.19
N ARG A 26 -11.26 4.83 7.12
CA ARG A 26 -11.48 5.71 8.29
C ARG A 26 -12.69 5.27 9.15
N GLU A 27 -12.98 3.97 9.17
CA GLU A 27 -14.04 3.38 10.00
C GLU A 27 -13.55 2.99 11.41
N GLN A 28 -12.37 3.43 11.77
CA GLN A 28 -11.78 3.34 13.11
C GLN A 28 -10.92 4.57 13.37
N GLU A 29 -10.65 4.85 14.64
CA GLU A 29 -9.80 5.96 15.04
C GLU A 29 -8.42 5.89 14.35
N THR A 30 -8.02 7.00 13.74
CA THR A 30 -6.76 7.14 13.01
C THR A 30 -6.08 8.43 13.45
N PRO A 31 -5.27 8.41 14.52
CA PRO A 31 -4.76 9.61 15.19
C PRO A 31 -3.91 10.55 14.31
N ASN A 32 -3.35 10.04 13.22
CA ASN A 32 -2.53 10.80 12.27
C ASN A 32 -3.33 11.36 11.09
N ALA A 33 -4.61 11.08 11.00
CA ALA A 33 -5.49 11.62 9.97
C ALA A 33 -6.16 12.91 10.47
N ASP A 34 -6.26 13.88 9.60
CA ASP A 34 -6.97 15.14 9.82
C ASP A 34 -8.41 14.97 9.30
N GLU A 35 -9.37 14.83 10.20
CA GLU A 35 -10.78 14.63 9.86
C GLU A 35 -11.34 15.73 8.96
N SER A 36 -10.87 16.98 9.09
CA SER A 36 -11.32 18.08 8.24
C SER A 36 -10.94 17.94 6.77
N ARG A 37 -9.97 17.06 6.47
CA ARG A 37 -9.48 16.75 5.11
C ARG A 37 -9.94 15.40 4.60
N SER A 38 -10.69 14.61 5.38
CA SER A 38 -11.13 13.26 5.00
C SER A 38 -11.99 13.24 3.74
N ASN A 39 -12.69 14.33 3.45
CA ASN A 39 -13.45 14.51 2.21
C ASN A 39 -12.59 14.60 0.94
N LYS A 40 -11.27 14.77 1.07
CA LYS A 40 -10.32 14.76 -0.04
C LYS A 40 -9.82 13.36 -0.39
N ASN A 41 -10.08 12.38 0.48
CA ASN A 41 -9.71 11.00 0.21
C ASN A 41 -10.51 10.44 -0.97
N VAL A 42 -9.86 9.64 -1.82
CA VAL A 42 -10.45 9.14 -3.06
C VAL A 42 -10.35 7.63 -3.12
N VAL A 43 -11.46 6.96 -3.40
CA VAL A 43 -11.47 5.54 -3.78
C VAL A 43 -11.29 5.44 -5.29
N LEU A 44 -10.28 4.69 -5.74
CA LEU A 44 -9.94 4.50 -7.15
C LEU A 44 -10.48 3.18 -7.71
N VAL A 45 -10.50 2.14 -6.89
CA VAL A 45 -10.94 0.79 -7.25
C VAL A 45 -11.70 0.18 -6.08
N GLY A 46 -12.77 -0.55 -6.38
CA GLY A 46 -13.54 -1.34 -5.43
C GLY A 46 -14.65 -0.56 -4.74
N ALA A 47 -15.10 -1.10 -3.63
CA ALA A 47 -16.23 -0.59 -2.86
C ALA A 47 -15.89 0.69 -2.07
N ASN A 48 -16.92 1.36 -1.56
CA ASN A 48 -16.77 2.61 -0.80
C ASN A 48 -16.79 2.40 0.73
N ASN A 49 -16.83 1.17 1.20
CA ASN A 49 -16.78 0.83 2.63
C ASN A 49 -16.14 -0.53 2.86
N SER A 50 -15.66 -0.77 4.09
CA SER A 50 -14.94 -2.00 4.43
C SER A 50 -15.81 -3.25 4.37
N LYS A 51 -17.12 -3.14 4.58
CA LYS A 51 -18.05 -4.28 4.56
C LYS A 51 -18.17 -4.86 3.14
N GLU A 52 -18.38 -4.00 2.15
CA GLU A 52 -18.47 -4.40 0.74
C GLU A 52 -17.10 -4.87 0.22
N ALA A 53 -16.01 -4.16 0.55
CA ALA A 53 -14.66 -4.58 0.20
C ALA A 53 -14.31 -5.97 0.79
N MET A 54 -14.82 -6.31 1.98
CA MET A 54 -14.68 -7.64 2.56
C MET A 54 -15.55 -8.70 1.85
N GLN A 55 -16.66 -8.34 1.23
CA GLN A 55 -17.43 -9.25 0.38
C GLN A 55 -16.65 -9.57 -0.89
N ASP A 56 -16.11 -8.55 -1.57
CA ASP A 56 -15.27 -8.73 -2.75
C ASP A 56 -14.02 -9.56 -2.45
N PHE A 57 -13.35 -9.28 -1.32
CA PHE A 57 -12.24 -10.08 -0.86
C PHE A 57 -12.60 -11.56 -0.71
N ARG A 58 -13.71 -11.86 -0.03
CA ARG A 58 -14.14 -13.24 0.20
C ARG A 58 -14.54 -13.97 -1.07
N SER A 59 -15.18 -13.28 -2.01
CA SER A 59 -15.59 -13.85 -3.30
C SER A 59 -14.39 -14.31 -4.16
N LYS A 60 -13.22 -13.69 -3.96
CA LYS A 60 -11.98 -14.05 -4.67
C LYS A 60 -11.18 -15.17 -3.99
N LEU A 61 -11.48 -15.50 -2.75
CA LEU A 61 -10.72 -16.53 -2.06
C LEU A 61 -11.08 -17.94 -2.59
N PRO A 62 -10.07 -18.80 -2.86
CA PRO A 62 -10.33 -20.19 -3.20
C PRO A 62 -10.91 -20.95 -1.99
N GLU A 63 -11.66 -22.02 -2.26
CA GLU A 63 -12.28 -22.86 -1.21
C GLU A 63 -11.25 -23.42 -0.21
N LYS A 64 -10.07 -23.77 -0.70
CA LYS A 64 -9.00 -24.34 0.14
C LYS A 64 -7.86 -23.36 0.30
N ILE A 65 -7.64 -22.90 1.52
CA ILE A 65 -6.56 -22.01 1.90
C ILE A 65 -5.59 -22.74 2.83
N ARG A 66 -4.29 -22.68 2.51
CA ARG A 66 -3.25 -23.23 3.39
C ARG A 66 -3.22 -22.47 4.72
N LYS A 67 -2.98 -23.15 5.83
CA LYS A 67 -2.96 -22.58 7.20
C LYS A 67 -2.14 -21.27 7.31
N ASN A 68 -1.02 -21.17 6.60
CA ASN A 68 -0.14 -19.99 6.59
C ASN A 68 -0.20 -19.23 5.26
N GLY A 69 -1.26 -19.43 4.47
CA GLY A 69 -1.42 -18.75 3.17
C GLY A 69 -1.59 -17.25 3.34
N VAL A 70 -0.87 -16.46 2.54
CA VAL A 70 -1.12 -15.03 2.44
C VAL A 70 -2.41 -14.86 1.64
N GLN A 71 -3.42 -14.27 2.26
CA GLN A 71 -4.74 -14.10 1.67
C GLN A 71 -4.86 -12.77 0.93
N CYS A 72 -4.13 -11.75 1.40
CA CYS A 72 -4.09 -10.44 0.76
C CYS A 72 -2.71 -9.82 0.94
N VAL A 73 -2.30 -9.02 -0.02
CA VAL A 73 -1.13 -8.14 0.08
C VAL A 73 -1.65 -6.71 0.09
N GLU A 74 -1.31 -5.98 1.13
CA GLU A 74 -1.50 -4.55 1.19
C GLU A 74 -0.24 -3.87 0.68
N LEU A 75 -0.39 -2.93 -0.25
CA LEU A 75 0.68 -2.08 -0.73
C LEU A 75 0.37 -0.63 -0.32
N LEU A 76 1.40 0.06 0.16
CA LEU A 76 1.38 1.50 0.40
C LEU A 76 2.37 2.14 -0.58
N ILE A 77 1.87 3.07 -1.37
CA ILE A 77 2.62 3.82 -2.37
C ILE A 77 2.63 5.30 -1.99
N THR A 78 3.81 5.87 -1.91
CA THR A 78 4.01 7.31 -1.70
C THR A 78 5.37 7.73 -2.26
N GLY A 79 5.77 8.94 -2.03
CA GLY A 79 7.14 9.43 -2.23
C GLY A 79 7.69 10.07 -0.96
N SER A 80 8.89 10.61 -1.03
CA SER A 80 9.42 11.46 0.04
C SER A 80 8.43 12.59 0.33
N ASN A 81 8.25 12.95 1.60
CA ASN A 81 7.25 13.93 2.03
C ASN A 81 7.34 15.25 1.22
N GLU A 82 8.52 15.84 1.14
CA GLU A 82 8.76 17.06 0.38
C GLU A 82 8.40 16.87 -1.11
N ALA A 83 8.82 15.76 -1.72
CA ALA A 83 8.55 15.49 -3.13
C ALA A 83 7.06 15.34 -3.43
N MET A 84 6.30 14.72 -2.52
CA MET A 84 4.86 14.55 -2.69
C MET A 84 4.12 15.88 -2.48
N ASN A 85 4.46 16.62 -1.43
CA ASN A 85 3.77 17.88 -1.11
C ASN A 85 4.08 19.01 -2.09
N ASN A 86 5.21 18.95 -2.82
CA ASN A 86 5.54 19.91 -3.88
C ASN A 86 4.84 19.60 -5.22
N LYS A 87 4.19 18.44 -5.36
CA LYS A 87 3.39 18.09 -6.55
C LYS A 87 1.99 18.66 -6.44
N SER A 88 1.47 19.11 -7.58
CA SER A 88 0.04 19.43 -7.72
C SER A 88 -0.81 18.17 -7.51
N TYR A 89 -2.10 18.36 -7.24
CA TYR A 89 -3.06 17.25 -7.12
C TYR A 89 -3.04 16.36 -8.36
N ASP A 90 -3.01 16.92 -9.56
CA ASP A 90 -3.01 16.17 -10.82
C ASP A 90 -1.73 15.35 -11.00
N GLU A 91 -0.57 15.89 -10.62
CA GLU A 91 0.70 15.16 -10.65
C GLU A 91 0.72 14.00 -9.63
N GLN A 92 0.18 14.22 -8.42
CA GLN A 92 0.03 13.17 -7.41
C GLN A 92 -0.89 12.06 -7.93
N MET A 93 -2.05 12.43 -8.49
CA MET A 93 -3.00 11.47 -9.05
C MET A 93 -2.44 10.72 -10.26
N ALA A 94 -1.66 11.37 -11.12
CA ALA A 94 -0.97 10.70 -12.23
C ALA A 94 0.03 9.67 -11.71
N TYR A 95 0.83 10.00 -10.69
CA TYR A 95 1.74 9.07 -10.04
C TYR A 95 1.02 7.86 -9.45
N PHE A 96 -0.08 8.06 -8.74
CA PHE A 96 -0.85 6.97 -8.14
C PHE A 96 -1.53 6.10 -9.21
N LYS A 97 -2.07 6.67 -10.28
CA LYS A 97 -2.66 5.90 -11.39
C LYS A 97 -1.62 5.04 -12.11
N ASP A 98 -0.44 5.58 -12.42
CA ASP A 98 0.64 4.82 -13.02
C ASP A 98 1.13 3.70 -12.09
N SER A 99 1.19 3.97 -10.78
CA SER A 99 1.52 2.97 -9.77
C SER A 99 0.49 1.84 -9.73
N LEU A 100 -0.80 2.16 -9.85
CA LEU A 100 -1.87 1.17 -9.87
C LEU A 100 -1.80 0.26 -11.10
N VAL A 101 -1.49 0.83 -12.27
CA VAL A 101 -1.26 0.06 -13.51
C VAL A 101 -0.06 -0.88 -13.33
N TRP A 102 1.04 -0.39 -12.77
CA TRP A 102 2.21 -1.21 -12.49
C TRP A 102 1.91 -2.34 -11.50
N ILE A 103 1.13 -2.07 -10.44
CA ILE A 103 0.70 -3.09 -9.48
C ILE A 103 -0.14 -4.16 -10.18
N ALA A 104 -1.09 -3.78 -11.02
CA ALA A 104 -1.90 -4.72 -11.77
C ALA A 104 -1.02 -5.65 -12.64
N ASP A 105 -0.04 -5.08 -13.37
CA ASP A 105 0.91 -5.87 -14.16
C ASP A 105 1.72 -6.86 -13.31
N LYS A 106 2.21 -6.42 -12.14
CA LYS A 106 3.10 -7.24 -11.29
C LYS A 106 2.36 -8.28 -10.45
N PHE A 107 1.08 -8.10 -10.18
CA PHE A 107 0.31 -8.96 -9.28
C PHE A 107 -0.79 -9.76 -9.98
N GLY A 108 -0.65 -10.03 -11.26
CA GLY A 108 -1.50 -10.98 -11.98
C GLY A 108 -2.79 -10.42 -12.56
N GLY A 109 -2.85 -9.10 -12.73
CA GLY A 109 -3.97 -8.43 -13.39
C GLY A 109 -4.79 -7.56 -12.44
N LYS A 110 -5.58 -6.67 -13.05
CA LYS A 110 -6.48 -5.77 -12.31
C LYS A 110 -7.55 -6.52 -11.50
N GLU A 111 -7.89 -7.73 -11.93
CA GLU A 111 -8.88 -8.60 -11.29
C GLU A 111 -8.44 -9.05 -9.90
N ASN A 112 -7.13 -9.05 -9.62
CA ASN A 112 -6.59 -9.38 -8.31
C ASN A 112 -6.66 -8.21 -7.32
N ILE A 113 -6.88 -6.98 -7.80
CA ILE A 113 -7.05 -5.79 -6.97
C ILE A 113 -8.50 -5.75 -6.47
N ILE A 114 -8.69 -5.76 -5.16
CA ILE A 114 -10.03 -5.67 -4.55
C ILE A 114 -10.38 -4.25 -4.14
N ASN A 115 -9.37 -3.46 -3.79
CA ASN A 115 -9.58 -2.08 -3.39
C ASN A 115 -8.29 -1.26 -3.55
N ALA A 116 -8.45 -0.01 -3.93
CA ALA A 116 -7.37 0.98 -3.94
C ALA A 116 -7.95 2.38 -3.72
N GLY A 117 -7.23 3.20 -2.98
CA GLY A 117 -7.61 4.60 -2.77
C GLY A 117 -6.42 5.44 -2.35
N VAL A 118 -6.63 6.75 -2.32
CA VAL A 118 -5.61 7.73 -1.94
C VAL A 118 -6.08 8.49 -0.71
N HIS A 119 -5.20 8.58 0.27
CA HIS A 119 -5.37 9.41 1.44
C HIS A 119 -4.65 10.74 1.24
N PHE A 120 -5.42 11.83 1.37
CA PHE A 120 -4.95 13.20 1.39
C PHE A 120 -5.11 13.86 2.79
N ASP A 121 -5.64 13.12 3.72
CA ASP A 121 -5.91 13.54 5.10
C ASP A 121 -4.74 13.32 6.08
N GLU A 122 -3.64 12.78 5.61
CA GLU A 122 -2.40 12.65 6.40
C GLU A 122 -1.32 13.65 5.93
N THR A 123 -0.19 13.68 6.65
CA THR A 123 0.92 14.61 6.38
C THR A 123 1.51 14.42 4.97
N THR A 124 1.55 13.18 4.48
CA THR A 124 2.05 12.85 3.14
C THR A 124 0.98 12.08 2.38
N PRO A 125 0.53 12.58 1.20
CA PRO A 125 -0.38 11.85 0.35
C PRO A 125 0.16 10.46 0.00
N HIS A 126 -0.69 9.44 0.14
CA HIS A 126 -0.30 8.06 -0.15
C HIS A 126 -1.47 7.24 -0.66
N MET A 127 -1.18 6.27 -1.52
CA MET A 127 -2.15 5.32 -2.02
C MET A 127 -2.02 4.00 -1.27
N TYR A 128 -3.14 3.42 -0.88
CA TYR A 128 -3.25 2.04 -0.43
C TYR A 128 -3.84 1.17 -1.54
N VAL A 129 -3.37 -0.07 -1.64
CA VAL A 129 -3.89 -1.05 -2.61
C VAL A 129 -3.95 -2.42 -1.94
N TYR A 130 -5.10 -3.09 -2.06
CA TYR A 130 -5.30 -4.45 -1.57
C TYR A 130 -5.39 -5.42 -2.73
N VAL A 131 -4.50 -6.42 -2.74
CA VAL A 131 -4.39 -7.42 -3.81
C VAL A 131 -4.56 -8.81 -3.23
N VAL A 132 -5.48 -9.60 -3.77
CA VAL A 132 -5.53 -11.04 -3.52
C VAL A 132 -4.55 -11.72 -4.47
N PRO A 133 -3.45 -12.33 -3.98
CA PRO A 133 -2.36 -12.80 -4.84
C PRO A 133 -2.70 -14.14 -5.50
N LEU A 134 -3.66 -14.13 -6.44
CA LEU A 134 -4.07 -15.30 -7.21
C LEU A 134 -3.14 -15.49 -8.41
N ASP A 135 -2.69 -16.73 -8.60
CA ASP A 135 -1.98 -17.12 -9.83
C ASP A 135 -2.95 -17.44 -10.96
N ASP A 136 -2.40 -17.80 -12.13
CA ASP A 136 -3.17 -18.08 -13.34
C ASP A 136 -4.12 -19.30 -13.21
N GLN A 137 -3.98 -20.08 -12.11
CA GLN A 137 -4.84 -21.20 -11.77
C GLN A 137 -5.89 -20.83 -10.69
N GLY A 138 -5.99 -19.54 -10.33
CA GLY A 138 -6.88 -19.07 -9.26
C GLY A 138 -6.47 -19.51 -7.85
N LYS A 139 -5.20 -19.88 -7.63
CA LYS A 139 -4.69 -20.28 -6.32
C LYS A 139 -3.93 -19.15 -5.65
N LEU A 140 -4.08 -19.03 -4.32
CA LEU A 140 -3.28 -18.09 -3.54
C LEU A 140 -1.79 -18.43 -3.63
N ASN A 141 -1.03 -17.62 -4.30
CA ASN A 141 0.38 -17.81 -4.57
C ASN A 141 1.20 -16.53 -4.42
N CYS A 142 1.18 -15.94 -3.23
CA CYS A 142 1.98 -14.76 -2.93
C CYS A 142 3.50 -14.95 -3.22
N ARG A 143 3.98 -16.22 -3.17
CA ARG A 143 5.37 -16.54 -3.49
C ARG A 143 5.72 -16.27 -4.96
N LYS A 144 4.78 -16.47 -5.89
CA LYS A 144 4.96 -16.14 -7.31
C LYS A 144 5.32 -14.67 -7.49
N PHE A 145 4.70 -13.77 -6.71
CA PHE A 145 4.83 -12.32 -6.87
C PHE A 145 5.91 -11.70 -5.99
N MET A 146 6.06 -12.22 -4.76
CA MET A 146 6.89 -11.60 -3.73
C MET A 146 7.69 -12.62 -2.91
N GLY A 147 7.84 -13.85 -3.41
CA GLY A 147 8.56 -14.90 -2.71
C GLY A 147 9.99 -15.04 -3.19
N GLY A 148 10.82 -15.72 -2.38
CA GLY A 148 12.20 -16.01 -2.72
C GLY A 148 13.19 -15.31 -1.79
N THR A 149 14.35 -14.96 -2.32
CA THR A 149 15.43 -14.27 -1.60
C THR A 149 15.13 -12.76 -1.47
N CYS A 150 15.93 -12.05 -0.68
CA CYS A 150 15.86 -10.59 -0.56
C CYS A 150 16.00 -9.87 -1.92
N ASP A 151 16.64 -10.50 -2.90
CA ASP A 151 16.80 -9.97 -4.26
C ASP A 151 15.47 -9.79 -5.00
N VAL A 152 14.48 -10.65 -4.75
CA VAL A 152 13.15 -10.52 -5.38
C VAL A 152 12.50 -9.20 -4.99
N MET A 153 12.53 -8.87 -3.70
CA MET A 153 11.99 -7.60 -3.22
C MET A 153 12.81 -6.41 -3.71
N SER A 154 14.14 -6.55 -3.78
CA SER A 154 15.00 -5.51 -4.35
C SER A 154 14.68 -5.25 -5.82
N LYS A 155 14.52 -6.32 -6.63
CA LYS A 155 14.14 -6.22 -8.05
C LYS A 155 12.74 -5.62 -8.23
N LEU A 156 11.82 -5.91 -7.35
CA LEU A 156 10.47 -5.30 -7.37
C LEU A 156 10.56 -3.79 -7.11
N GLN A 157 11.37 -3.37 -6.14
CA GLN A 157 11.65 -1.95 -5.86
C GLN A 157 12.37 -1.28 -7.04
N ASP A 158 13.35 -1.96 -7.66
CA ASP A 158 14.06 -1.45 -8.84
C ASP A 158 13.07 -1.23 -10.00
N SER A 159 12.22 -2.23 -10.29
CA SER A 159 11.20 -2.15 -11.34
C SER A 159 10.19 -1.02 -11.10
N PHE A 160 9.74 -0.85 -9.86
CA PHE A 160 8.82 0.23 -9.50
C PHE A 160 9.46 1.61 -9.73
N ALA A 161 10.68 1.79 -9.25
CA ALA A 161 11.41 3.04 -9.43
C ALA A 161 11.71 3.34 -10.90
N ASP A 162 12.08 2.32 -11.69
CA ASP A 162 12.43 2.49 -13.09
C ASP A 162 11.20 2.82 -13.97
N ILE A 163 10.08 2.14 -13.75
CA ILE A 163 8.89 2.25 -14.59
C ILE A 163 8.01 3.42 -14.15
N VAL A 164 7.81 3.56 -12.85
CA VAL A 164 6.90 4.57 -12.29
C VAL A 164 7.69 5.76 -11.73
N GLY A 165 8.64 5.51 -10.83
CA GLY A 165 9.37 6.56 -10.13
C GLY A 165 9.99 7.57 -11.09
N LYS A 166 10.78 7.11 -12.07
CA LYS A 166 11.48 7.98 -13.05
C LYS A 166 10.52 8.85 -13.85
N LYS A 167 9.36 8.32 -14.24
CA LYS A 167 8.33 9.07 -14.97
C LYS A 167 7.83 10.27 -14.17
N HIS A 168 7.89 10.19 -12.85
CA HIS A 168 7.40 11.21 -11.91
C HIS A 168 8.53 11.95 -11.18
N ASN A 169 9.78 11.89 -11.69
CA ASN A 169 10.96 12.51 -11.09
C ASN A 169 11.23 12.05 -9.65
N LEU A 170 11.01 10.75 -9.41
CA LEU A 170 11.28 10.10 -8.12
C LEU A 170 12.31 9.00 -8.32
N ASP A 171 13.36 9.05 -7.54
CA ASP A 171 14.44 8.08 -7.57
C ASP A 171 14.11 6.80 -6.77
N ARG A 172 14.85 5.77 -7.03
CA ARG A 172 14.83 4.56 -6.20
C ARG A 172 15.44 4.87 -4.82
N GLY A 173 14.76 4.43 -3.76
CA GLY A 173 15.31 4.50 -2.41
C GLY A 173 16.64 3.74 -2.27
N ILE A 174 17.42 4.07 -1.26
CA ILE A 174 18.78 3.55 -1.04
C ILE A 174 18.77 2.02 -0.83
N LYS A 175 19.50 1.28 -1.69
CA LYS A 175 19.67 -0.17 -1.55
C LYS A 175 20.41 -0.50 -0.24
N GLY A 176 19.90 -1.50 0.49
CA GLY A 176 20.51 -1.94 1.75
C GLY A 176 20.35 -0.95 2.90
N SER A 177 19.48 0.04 2.79
CA SER A 177 19.16 0.92 3.90
C SER A 177 18.77 0.11 5.14
N LYS A 178 19.42 0.38 6.27
CA LYS A 178 19.12 -0.25 7.57
C LYS A 178 17.96 0.45 8.29
N THR A 179 17.32 1.42 7.66
CA THR A 179 16.19 2.15 8.24
C THR A 179 15.03 1.18 8.43
N LYS A 180 14.68 0.92 9.69
CA LYS A 180 13.52 0.09 10.04
C LYS A 180 12.27 0.96 10.02
N HIS A 181 11.17 0.38 9.56
CA HIS A 181 9.86 0.98 9.74
C HIS A 181 9.60 1.16 11.23
N GLN A 182 9.32 2.39 11.64
CA GLN A 182 8.80 2.68 12.97
C GLN A 182 7.31 2.85 12.87
N SER A 183 6.56 2.22 13.76
CA SER A 183 5.15 2.51 13.88
C SER A 183 4.96 3.97 14.32
N ILE A 184 3.83 4.57 13.96
CA ILE A 184 3.50 5.95 14.37
C ILE A 184 3.55 6.08 15.89
N ALA A 185 3.06 5.06 16.61
CA ALA A 185 3.11 5.00 18.07
C ALA A 185 4.54 5.02 18.62
N GLU A 186 5.47 4.27 18.00
CA GLU A 186 6.90 4.28 18.38
C GLU A 186 7.58 5.61 18.07
N TYR A 187 7.21 6.24 16.94
CA TYR A 187 7.74 7.56 16.56
C TYR A 187 7.33 8.63 17.57
N TYR A 188 6.05 8.74 17.91
CA TYR A 188 5.58 9.71 18.91
C TYR A 188 6.10 9.41 20.33
N LYS A 189 6.23 8.12 20.70
CA LYS A 189 6.84 7.76 21.98
C LYS A 189 8.29 8.26 22.09
N LYS A 190 9.06 8.20 21.00
CA LYS A 190 10.43 8.75 20.95
C LYS A 190 10.45 10.28 21.05
N ILE A 191 9.60 10.98 20.29
CA ILE A 191 9.52 12.44 20.35
C ILE A 191 9.14 12.90 21.75
N ASN A 192 8.08 12.32 22.34
CA ASN A 192 7.65 12.68 23.67
C ASN A 192 8.69 12.39 24.76
N SER A 193 9.49 11.35 24.59
CA SER A 193 10.61 11.08 25.49
C SER A 193 11.78 12.06 25.34
N CYS A 194 11.97 12.67 24.17
CA CYS A 194 12.98 13.71 23.95
C CYS A 194 12.56 15.11 24.41
N LEU A 195 11.24 15.34 24.59
CA LEU A 195 10.70 16.64 25.04
C LEU A 195 10.56 16.73 26.58
N GLN A 196 10.91 15.69 27.31
CA GLN A 196 10.89 15.63 28.78
C GLN A 196 12.25 15.95 29.43
N TYR A 197 13.19 16.57 28.68
CA TYR A 197 14.46 17.06 29.21
C TYR A 197 14.61 18.55 28.96
#